data_20144de05816bfe10976770781209363
#
_entry.id   20144de05816bfe10976770781209363
#
_cell.length_a   1.000
_cell.length_b   1.000
_cell.length_c   1.000
_cell.angle_alpha   90.00
_cell.angle_beta   90.00
_cell.angle_gamma   90.00
#
_symmetry.space_group_name_H-M   'P 1'
#
loop_
_entity.id
_entity.type
_entity.pdbx_description
1 polymer ?
#
loop_
_entity_poly.entity_id
_entity_poly.type
_entity_poly.pdbx_seq_one_letter_code
_entity_poly.pdbx_strand_id
1 'polypeptide(L)'
;LFVPLFIKKDASMQKPHKPKDWRWLLHRALSIVFSRTVVTVVLVLAQAVWLFSVFYWLSDYSRLISRVGLAVSALMCLALVRKDSTAPEFKISWMILFMLMPVQSGLLYLMWGDKRPAIPLRRRMERAEAELAPLRTGDPAACAELARRDPRLAETADYLKNYAAAPVFDGTAVRYYPVGDVMLPDMLADLRAAQHSIFVESFIIGMGEMWGQIHEILRRKAAQGLDVRVIYDDAGCLSLLPHNYVDLLRADGIRAFSFNRCVPVLNLVMNNRDHRKIMVIDGQIAFTGGVNLADEYINK
;
A
#
# COMPACT_ATOMS: atom_id res chain seq x y z
N LEU A 1 42.10 -8.90 -6.37
CA LEU A 1 41.90 -10.08 -5.51
C LEU A 1 40.43 -10.06 -5.02
N PHE A 2 39.57 -10.74 -5.75
CA PHE A 2 38.17 -10.98 -5.38
C PHE A 2 38.16 -12.07 -4.29
N VAL A 3 37.62 -11.78 -3.11
CA VAL A 3 37.23 -12.79 -2.14
C VAL A 3 35.72 -12.89 -2.17
N PRO A 4 35.13 -14.00 -2.64
CA PRO A 4 33.71 -14.24 -2.52
C PRO A 4 33.42 -14.58 -1.06
N LEU A 5 32.70 -13.70 -0.34
CA LEU A 5 32.12 -14.03 0.95
C LEU A 5 30.98 -15.03 0.73
N PHE A 6 31.32 -16.30 0.68
CA PHE A 6 30.38 -17.38 0.93
C PHE A 6 29.87 -17.24 2.37
N ILE A 7 28.67 -16.76 2.54
CA ILE A 7 27.95 -16.94 3.80
C ILE A 7 27.77 -18.46 3.96
N LYS A 8 28.59 -19.05 4.81
CA LYS A 8 28.40 -20.40 5.33
C LYS A 8 26.98 -20.46 5.89
N LYS A 9 26.13 -21.25 5.24
CA LYS A 9 24.88 -21.73 5.81
C LYS A 9 25.26 -22.52 7.07
N ASP A 10 25.22 -21.88 8.25
CA ASP A 10 25.28 -22.62 9.49
C ASP A 10 24.02 -23.47 9.61
N ALA A 11 24.24 -24.77 9.39
CA ALA A 11 23.24 -25.82 9.41
C ALA A 11 22.86 -26.23 10.85
N SER A 12 22.68 -25.28 11.77
CA SER A 12 22.35 -25.59 13.16
C SER A 12 21.24 -24.73 13.77
N MET A 13 20.48 -23.96 13.00
CA MET A 13 19.19 -23.50 13.50
C MET A 13 18.13 -24.57 13.24
N GLN A 14 18.08 -25.56 14.10
CA GLN A 14 16.89 -26.40 14.26
C GLN A 14 15.73 -25.46 14.56
N LYS A 15 14.83 -25.31 13.56
CA LYS A 15 13.53 -24.64 13.78
C LYS A 15 12.86 -25.36 14.94
N PRO A 16 12.42 -24.65 16.00
CA PRO A 16 11.62 -25.28 17.03
C PRO A 16 10.40 -25.89 16.37
N HIS A 17 10.31 -27.22 16.39
CA HIS A 17 9.15 -27.97 15.95
C HIS A 17 8.04 -27.69 16.97
N LYS A 18 7.29 -26.59 16.77
CA LYS A 18 6.04 -26.39 17.51
C LYS A 18 5.10 -27.54 17.11
N PRO A 19 4.53 -28.27 18.08
CA PRO A 19 3.58 -29.31 17.78
C PRO A 19 2.50 -28.69 16.88
N LYS A 20 2.14 -29.40 15.80
CA LYS A 20 1.06 -28.99 14.89
C LYS A 20 -0.25 -29.04 15.66
N ASP A 21 -0.56 -27.95 16.38
CA ASP A 21 -1.82 -27.83 17.12
C ASP A 21 -2.96 -27.84 16.09
N TRP A 22 -4.02 -28.61 16.36
CA TRP A 22 -5.20 -28.70 15.50
C TRP A 22 -5.80 -27.30 15.19
N ARG A 23 -5.62 -26.33 16.08
CA ARG A 23 -5.99 -24.92 15.86
C ARG A 23 -5.22 -24.29 14.69
N TRP A 24 -3.92 -24.60 14.53
CA TRP A 24 -3.14 -24.13 13.40
C TRP A 24 -3.62 -24.74 12.08
N LEU A 25 -3.94 -26.04 12.07
CA LEU A 25 -4.53 -26.72 10.91
C LEU A 25 -5.89 -26.13 10.55
N LEU A 26 -6.73 -25.86 11.54
CA LEU A 26 -8.03 -25.22 11.35
C LEU A 26 -7.89 -23.80 10.76
N HIS A 27 -6.99 -22.96 11.32
CA HIS A 27 -6.72 -21.64 10.79
C HIS A 27 -6.20 -21.68 9.36
N ARG A 28 -5.32 -22.64 9.04
CA ARG A 28 -4.79 -22.82 7.68
C ARG A 28 -5.88 -23.31 6.72
N ALA A 29 -6.72 -24.24 7.14
CA ALA A 29 -7.84 -24.71 6.33
C ALA A 29 -8.86 -23.58 6.09
N LEU A 30 -9.23 -22.83 7.12
CA LEU A 30 -10.11 -21.67 6.99
C LEU A 30 -9.50 -20.58 6.10
N SER A 31 -8.21 -20.30 6.20
CA SER A 31 -7.55 -19.31 5.34
C SER A 31 -7.53 -19.72 3.86
N ILE A 32 -7.47 -21.03 3.57
CA ILE A 32 -7.57 -21.52 2.20
C ILE A 32 -9.02 -21.43 1.70
N VAL A 33 -9.98 -21.88 2.50
CA VAL A 33 -11.42 -21.87 2.14
C VAL A 33 -11.91 -20.42 1.93
N PHE A 34 -11.49 -19.49 2.78
CA PHE A 34 -11.81 -18.06 2.65
C PHE A 34 -10.77 -17.26 1.86
N SER A 35 -9.89 -17.94 1.10
CA SER A 35 -9.02 -17.23 0.16
C SER A 35 -9.86 -16.58 -0.95
N ARG A 36 -9.44 -15.41 -1.42
CA ARG A 36 -10.14 -14.68 -2.50
C ARG A 36 -10.36 -15.56 -3.72
N THR A 37 -9.37 -16.35 -4.10
CA THR A 37 -9.43 -17.24 -5.26
C THR A 37 -10.52 -18.30 -5.07
N VAL A 38 -10.57 -18.97 -3.93
CA VAL A 38 -11.58 -20.00 -3.65
C VAL A 38 -12.98 -19.38 -3.62
N VAL A 39 -13.15 -18.26 -2.91
CA VAL A 39 -14.45 -17.57 -2.87
C VAL A 39 -14.89 -17.12 -4.26
N THR A 40 -13.99 -16.58 -5.09
CA THR A 40 -14.32 -16.18 -6.46
C THR A 40 -14.73 -17.38 -7.30
N VAL A 41 -13.97 -18.48 -7.24
CA VAL A 41 -14.28 -19.72 -7.96
C VAL A 41 -15.65 -20.27 -7.53
N VAL A 42 -15.91 -20.34 -6.22
CA VAL A 42 -17.20 -20.81 -5.69
C VAL A 42 -18.35 -19.92 -6.16
N LEU A 43 -18.17 -18.58 -6.16
CA LEU A 43 -19.19 -17.65 -6.64
C LEU A 43 -19.44 -17.81 -8.14
N VAL A 44 -18.41 -18.01 -8.95
CA VAL A 44 -18.54 -18.26 -10.40
C VAL A 44 -19.26 -19.59 -10.66
N LEU A 45 -18.89 -20.66 -9.93
CA LEU A 45 -19.58 -21.94 -10.05
C LEU A 45 -21.03 -21.87 -9.61
N ALA A 46 -21.32 -21.19 -8.50
CA ALA A 46 -22.68 -20.93 -8.04
C ALA A 46 -23.52 -20.18 -9.10
N GLN A 47 -22.91 -19.20 -9.78
CA GLN A 47 -23.55 -18.51 -10.89
C GLN A 47 -23.83 -19.44 -12.06
N ALA A 48 -22.89 -20.29 -12.45
CA ALA A 48 -23.08 -21.25 -13.54
C ALA A 48 -24.23 -22.22 -13.19
N VAL A 49 -24.25 -22.74 -11.95
CA VAL A 49 -25.35 -23.59 -11.46
C VAL A 49 -26.69 -22.85 -11.46
N TRP A 50 -26.69 -21.58 -11.00
CA TRP A 50 -27.91 -20.76 -11.01
C TRP A 50 -28.45 -20.53 -12.42
N LEU A 51 -27.59 -20.16 -13.38
CA LEU A 51 -27.96 -19.99 -14.78
C LEU A 51 -28.52 -21.29 -15.36
N PHE A 52 -27.83 -22.41 -15.13
CA PHE A 52 -28.27 -23.72 -15.57
C PHE A 52 -29.66 -24.08 -14.97
N SER A 53 -29.82 -23.86 -13.65
CA SER A 53 -31.08 -24.13 -12.94
C SER A 53 -32.24 -23.28 -13.46
N VAL A 54 -31.98 -22.00 -13.78
CA VAL A 54 -32.99 -21.09 -14.37
C VAL A 54 -33.44 -21.58 -15.76
N PHE A 55 -32.53 -22.09 -16.58
CA PHE A 55 -32.86 -22.55 -17.93
C PHE A 55 -33.51 -23.92 -17.96
N TYR A 56 -33.16 -24.85 -17.08
CA TYR A 56 -33.53 -26.25 -17.17
C TYR A 56 -34.53 -26.75 -16.11
N TRP A 57 -34.51 -26.25 -14.89
CA TRP A 57 -35.24 -26.86 -13.76
C TRP A 57 -36.36 -25.97 -13.15
N LEU A 58 -36.34 -24.69 -13.38
CA LEU A 58 -37.24 -23.74 -12.70
C LEU A 58 -38.12 -22.97 -13.65
N SER A 59 -38.69 -23.64 -14.66
CA SER A 59 -39.55 -22.94 -15.63
C SER A 59 -40.68 -22.12 -14.97
N ASP A 60 -41.32 -22.61 -13.90
CA ASP A 60 -42.39 -21.92 -13.22
C ASP A 60 -41.89 -20.85 -12.24
N TYR A 61 -40.75 -21.06 -11.57
CA TYR A 61 -40.10 -20.10 -10.67
C TYR A 61 -39.14 -19.16 -11.37
N SER A 62 -38.73 -19.45 -12.59
CA SER A 62 -37.76 -18.64 -13.35
C SER A 62 -38.18 -17.18 -13.48
N ARG A 63 -39.48 -16.93 -13.68
CA ARG A 63 -40.05 -15.59 -13.79
C ARG A 63 -39.95 -14.79 -12.50
N LEU A 64 -40.19 -15.42 -11.33
CA LEU A 64 -40.03 -14.76 -10.03
C LEU A 64 -38.57 -14.46 -9.73
N ILE A 65 -37.69 -15.43 -9.93
CA ILE A 65 -36.24 -15.29 -9.70
C ILE A 65 -35.64 -14.20 -10.58
N SER A 66 -36.05 -14.17 -11.88
CA SER A 66 -35.62 -13.15 -12.83
C SER A 66 -36.10 -11.75 -12.44
N ARG A 67 -37.37 -11.61 -12.00
CA ARG A 67 -37.91 -10.32 -11.53
C ARG A 67 -37.21 -9.82 -10.27
N VAL A 68 -36.99 -10.69 -9.29
CA VAL A 68 -36.24 -10.34 -8.07
C VAL A 68 -34.79 -9.97 -8.40
N GLY A 69 -34.12 -10.76 -9.25
CA GLY A 69 -32.78 -10.45 -9.74
C GLY A 69 -32.70 -9.08 -10.44
N LEU A 70 -33.65 -8.78 -11.32
CA LEU A 70 -33.71 -7.48 -11.99
C LEU A 70 -33.93 -6.33 -10.99
N ALA A 71 -34.83 -6.50 -10.02
CA ALA A 71 -35.09 -5.48 -9.02
C ALA A 71 -33.84 -5.23 -8.14
N VAL A 72 -33.14 -6.29 -7.74
CA VAL A 72 -31.87 -6.19 -6.99
C VAL A 72 -30.81 -5.48 -7.83
N SER A 73 -30.63 -5.85 -9.11
CA SER A 73 -29.71 -5.16 -10.01
C SER A 73 -30.03 -3.68 -10.14
N ALA A 74 -31.30 -3.33 -10.34
CA ALA A 74 -31.73 -1.94 -10.47
C ALA A 74 -31.42 -1.13 -9.20
N LEU A 75 -31.70 -1.70 -8.02
CA LEU A 75 -31.38 -1.07 -6.73
C LEU A 75 -29.87 -0.86 -6.54
N MET A 76 -29.05 -1.85 -6.91
CA MET A 76 -27.59 -1.76 -6.82
C MET A 76 -27.04 -0.71 -7.80
N CYS A 77 -27.54 -0.67 -9.02
CA CYS A 77 -27.17 0.36 -10.00
C CYS A 77 -27.55 1.75 -9.49
N LEU A 78 -28.76 1.92 -8.94
CA LEU A 78 -29.20 3.20 -8.36
C LEU A 78 -28.33 3.64 -7.19
N ALA A 79 -27.98 2.71 -6.29
CA ALA A 79 -27.09 2.97 -5.17
C ALA A 79 -25.68 3.38 -5.65
N LEU A 80 -25.17 2.73 -6.71
CA LEU A 80 -23.87 3.05 -7.29
C LEU A 80 -23.85 4.41 -8.00
N VAL A 81 -24.92 4.76 -8.72
CA VAL A 81 -25.06 6.07 -9.40
C VAL A 81 -25.03 7.20 -8.37
N ARG A 82 -25.71 7.04 -7.24
CA ARG A 82 -25.74 8.04 -6.15
C ARG A 82 -24.41 8.22 -5.41
N LYS A 83 -23.44 7.36 -5.65
CA LYS A 83 -22.14 7.43 -4.99
C LYS A 83 -21.20 8.39 -5.72
N ASP A 84 -21.08 9.63 -5.27
CA ASP A 84 -20.29 10.69 -5.94
C ASP A 84 -18.78 10.41 -5.93
N SER A 85 -18.29 9.67 -4.95
CA SER A 85 -16.86 9.39 -4.77
C SER A 85 -16.27 8.35 -5.72
N THR A 86 -17.06 7.80 -6.66
CA THR A 86 -16.61 6.74 -7.58
C THR A 86 -16.53 7.28 -9.01
N ALA A 87 -15.37 7.10 -9.66
CA ALA A 87 -15.18 7.52 -11.05
C ALA A 87 -16.18 6.83 -12.01
N PRO A 88 -16.70 7.54 -13.03
CA PRO A 88 -17.74 7.03 -13.94
C PRO A 88 -17.38 5.70 -14.61
N GLU A 89 -16.13 5.50 -14.99
CA GLU A 89 -15.63 4.30 -15.66
C GLU A 89 -15.83 3.06 -14.77
N PHE A 90 -15.57 3.19 -13.47
CA PHE A 90 -15.80 2.12 -12.51
C PHE A 90 -17.29 1.86 -12.29
N LYS A 91 -18.12 2.92 -12.28
CA LYS A 91 -19.59 2.76 -12.15
C LYS A 91 -20.13 1.93 -13.30
N ILE A 92 -19.75 2.27 -14.53
CA ILE A 92 -20.22 1.57 -15.74
C ILE A 92 -19.84 0.08 -15.68
N SER A 93 -18.57 -0.22 -15.37
CA SER A 93 -18.10 -1.60 -15.29
C SER A 93 -18.87 -2.42 -14.26
N TRP A 94 -19.13 -1.87 -13.07
CA TRP A 94 -19.92 -2.55 -12.05
C TRP A 94 -21.40 -2.67 -12.41
N MET A 95 -22.00 -1.66 -13.07
CA MET A 95 -23.38 -1.71 -13.52
C MET A 95 -23.60 -2.85 -14.53
N ILE A 96 -22.67 -3.03 -15.47
CA ILE A 96 -22.70 -4.16 -16.40
C ILE A 96 -22.67 -5.50 -15.63
N LEU A 97 -21.79 -5.63 -14.65
CA LEU A 97 -21.70 -6.83 -13.83
C LEU A 97 -22.98 -7.07 -13.00
N PHE A 98 -23.58 -6.02 -12.44
CA PHE A 98 -24.85 -6.12 -11.70
C PHE A 98 -26.01 -6.60 -12.59
N MET A 99 -26.03 -6.18 -13.84
CA MET A 99 -27.06 -6.62 -14.79
C MET A 99 -26.86 -8.07 -15.23
N LEU A 100 -25.61 -8.51 -15.40
CA LEU A 100 -25.28 -9.87 -15.83
C LEU A 100 -25.39 -10.89 -14.69
N MET A 101 -24.98 -10.52 -13.47
CA MET A 101 -24.77 -11.45 -12.35
C MET A 101 -25.21 -10.80 -11.01
N PRO A 102 -26.52 -10.58 -10.78
CA PRO A 102 -27.02 -9.72 -9.70
C PRO A 102 -26.46 -10.04 -8.32
N VAL A 103 -26.56 -11.30 -7.90
CA VAL A 103 -26.17 -11.71 -6.53
C VAL A 103 -24.66 -11.76 -6.38
N GLN A 104 -23.97 -12.36 -7.35
CA GLN A 104 -22.52 -12.55 -7.29
C GLN A 104 -21.76 -11.23 -7.41
N SER A 105 -22.18 -10.39 -8.33
CA SER A 105 -21.57 -9.07 -8.50
C SER A 105 -21.78 -8.17 -7.29
N GLY A 106 -22.92 -8.32 -6.59
CA GLY A 106 -23.16 -7.63 -5.34
C GLY A 106 -22.15 -8.04 -4.25
N LEU A 107 -21.92 -9.33 -4.08
CA LEU A 107 -20.91 -9.84 -3.17
C LEU A 107 -19.49 -9.42 -3.59
N LEU A 108 -19.18 -9.52 -4.89
CA LEU A 108 -17.90 -9.05 -5.43
C LEU A 108 -17.73 -7.54 -5.22
N TYR A 109 -18.79 -6.76 -5.38
CA TYR A 109 -18.74 -5.32 -5.14
C TYR A 109 -18.45 -4.99 -3.65
N LEU A 110 -19.08 -5.70 -2.73
CA LEU A 110 -18.80 -5.55 -1.29
C LEU A 110 -17.34 -5.91 -0.97
N MET A 111 -16.73 -6.86 -1.70
CA MET A 111 -15.35 -7.28 -1.48
C MET A 111 -14.32 -6.38 -2.14
N TRP A 112 -14.60 -5.86 -3.34
CA TRP A 112 -13.63 -5.13 -4.17
C TRP A 112 -14.10 -3.76 -4.66
N GLY A 113 -15.39 -3.51 -4.69
CA GLY A 113 -15.96 -2.29 -5.28
C GLY A 113 -15.86 -1.06 -4.40
N ASP A 114 -15.82 -1.22 -3.08
CA ASP A 114 -15.66 -0.11 -2.16
C ASP A 114 -14.18 0.12 -1.83
N LYS A 115 -13.63 1.23 -2.34
CA LYS A 115 -12.23 1.62 -2.13
C LYS A 115 -11.99 2.34 -0.80
N ARG A 116 -13.04 2.55 0.01
CA ARG A 116 -12.87 3.22 1.30
C ARG A 116 -12.10 2.32 2.27
N PRO A 117 -11.11 2.87 2.97
CA PRO A 117 -10.44 2.11 4.03
C PRO A 117 -11.44 1.73 5.12
N ALA A 118 -11.15 0.65 5.86
CA ALA A 118 -11.94 0.27 7.02
C ALA A 118 -12.09 1.46 7.99
N ILE A 119 -13.28 1.65 8.53
CA ILE A 119 -13.61 2.77 9.41
C ILE A 119 -12.58 2.98 10.55
N PRO A 120 -12.07 1.92 11.23
CA PRO A 120 -11.07 2.11 12.27
C PRO A 120 -9.73 2.65 11.77
N LEU A 121 -9.28 2.23 10.57
CA LEU A 121 -8.04 2.73 9.97
C LEU A 121 -8.21 4.19 9.56
N ARG A 122 -9.31 4.51 8.90
CA ARG A 122 -9.63 5.88 8.50
C ARG A 122 -9.66 6.84 9.70
N ARG A 123 -10.33 6.47 10.80
CA ARG A 123 -10.36 7.28 12.02
C ARG A 123 -8.99 7.50 12.64
N ARG A 124 -8.09 6.50 12.56
CA ARG A 124 -6.70 6.66 13.02
C ARG A 124 -5.93 7.64 12.15
N MET A 125 -6.08 7.54 10.83
CA MET A 125 -5.46 8.48 9.88
C MET A 125 -5.98 9.89 10.09
N GLU A 126 -7.30 10.09 10.19
CA GLU A 126 -7.92 11.41 10.46
C GLU A 126 -7.40 12.05 11.76
N ARG A 127 -7.19 11.25 12.81
CA ARG A 127 -6.58 11.75 14.07
C ARG A 127 -5.13 12.16 13.88
N ALA A 128 -4.32 11.31 13.23
CA ALA A 128 -2.92 11.64 12.96
C ALA A 128 -2.79 12.89 12.06
N GLU A 129 -3.66 13.05 11.07
CA GLU A 129 -3.70 14.24 10.22
C GLU A 129 -4.10 15.49 11.02
N ALA A 130 -5.07 15.39 11.92
CA ALA A 130 -5.47 16.49 12.79
C ALA A 130 -4.34 16.93 13.75
N GLU A 131 -3.57 15.98 14.29
CA GLU A 131 -2.39 16.25 15.11
C GLU A 131 -1.28 16.97 14.32
N LEU A 132 -1.11 16.63 13.04
CA LEU A 132 -0.12 17.23 12.16
C LEU A 132 -0.55 18.58 11.54
N ALA A 133 -1.86 18.85 11.50
CA ALA A 133 -2.39 20.06 10.86
C ALA A 133 -1.76 21.39 11.36
N PRO A 134 -1.50 21.58 12.69
CA PRO A 134 -0.83 22.79 13.18
C PRO A 134 0.60 22.96 12.67
N LEU A 135 1.26 21.88 12.28
CA LEU A 135 2.63 21.88 11.76
C LEU A 135 2.69 22.18 10.25
N ARG A 136 1.54 22.14 9.56
CA ARG A 136 1.42 22.34 8.10
C ARG A 136 0.90 23.75 7.78
N THR A 137 1.45 24.77 8.41
CA THR A 137 0.97 26.15 8.23
C THR A 137 1.47 26.81 6.93
N GLY A 138 2.59 26.32 6.37
CA GLY A 138 3.24 26.95 5.22
C GLY A 138 3.93 28.26 5.55
N ASP A 139 4.44 28.92 4.52
CA ASP A 139 5.07 30.25 4.63
C ASP A 139 4.17 31.30 3.98
N PRO A 140 3.55 32.20 4.77
CA PRO A 140 2.71 33.28 4.23
C PRO A 140 3.46 34.23 3.30
N ALA A 141 4.76 34.47 3.56
CA ALA A 141 5.57 35.35 2.72
C ALA A 141 5.83 34.72 1.37
N ALA A 142 6.16 33.40 1.35
CA ALA A 142 6.30 32.63 0.12
C ALA A 142 5.00 32.58 -0.70
N CYS A 143 3.84 32.45 -0.06
CA CYS A 143 2.55 32.52 -0.74
C CYS A 143 2.31 33.89 -1.38
N ALA A 144 2.60 35.00 -0.66
CA ALA A 144 2.43 36.35 -1.17
C ALA A 144 3.40 36.67 -2.32
N GLU A 145 4.63 36.17 -2.24
CA GLU A 145 5.61 36.29 -3.34
C GLU A 145 5.18 35.51 -4.58
N LEU A 146 4.72 34.28 -4.40
CA LEU A 146 4.21 33.45 -5.48
C LEU A 146 3.03 34.12 -6.20
N ALA A 147 2.10 34.71 -5.44
CA ALA A 147 0.94 35.41 -6.00
C ALA A 147 1.34 36.65 -6.82
N ARG A 148 2.43 37.36 -6.42
CA ARG A 148 2.96 38.47 -7.20
C ARG A 148 3.68 38.04 -8.48
N ARG A 149 4.41 36.93 -8.44
CA ARG A 149 5.20 36.43 -9.59
C ARG A 149 4.34 35.71 -10.62
N ASP A 150 3.45 34.84 -10.16
CA ASP A 150 2.58 34.04 -11.01
C ASP A 150 1.24 33.74 -10.33
N PRO A 151 0.20 34.55 -10.64
CA PRO A 151 -1.13 34.37 -10.05
C PRO A 151 -1.74 32.99 -10.31
N ARG A 152 -1.45 32.34 -11.47
CA ARG A 152 -1.99 31.00 -11.81
C ARG A 152 -1.37 29.91 -10.94
N LEU A 153 -0.07 30.02 -10.66
CA LEU A 153 0.60 29.10 -9.73
C LEU A 153 0.10 29.32 -8.31
N ALA A 154 -0.23 30.56 -7.93
CA ALA A 154 -0.82 30.85 -6.62
C ALA A 154 -2.20 30.20 -6.45
N GLU A 155 -3.08 30.23 -7.46
CA GLU A 155 -4.36 29.53 -7.43
C GLU A 155 -4.17 28.00 -7.29
N THR A 156 -3.19 27.44 -8.01
CA THR A 156 -2.83 26.02 -7.89
C THR A 156 -2.32 25.70 -6.49
N ALA A 157 -1.48 26.56 -5.92
CA ALA A 157 -0.94 26.40 -4.58
C ALA A 157 -2.05 26.47 -3.51
N ASP A 158 -3.00 27.38 -3.66
CA ASP A 158 -4.17 27.49 -2.78
C ASP A 158 -5.06 26.24 -2.87
N TYR A 159 -5.26 25.71 -4.07
CA TYR A 159 -5.96 24.44 -4.25
C TYR A 159 -5.24 23.29 -3.51
N LEU A 160 -3.92 23.15 -3.69
CA LEU A 160 -3.14 22.11 -3.03
C LEU A 160 -3.15 22.26 -1.50
N LYS A 161 -3.05 23.51 -0.99
CA LYS A 161 -3.15 23.78 0.43
C LYS A 161 -4.50 23.35 1.01
N ASN A 162 -5.60 23.69 0.33
CA ASN A 162 -6.95 23.47 0.85
C ASN A 162 -7.43 22.03 0.70
N TYR A 163 -7.04 21.32 -0.36
CA TYR A 163 -7.55 19.99 -0.67
C TYR A 163 -6.54 18.87 -0.43
N ALA A 164 -5.24 19.16 -0.46
CA ALA A 164 -4.18 18.17 -0.24
C ALA A 164 -3.39 18.42 1.05
N ALA A 165 -3.71 19.44 1.83
CA ALA A 165 -2.96 19.88 3.00
C ALA A 165 -1.45 20.06 2.69
N ALA A 166 -1.14 20.55 1.49
CA ALA A 166 0.21 20.77 0.99
C ALA A 166 0.47 22.28 0.82
N PRO A 167 0.80 23.00 1.91
CA PRO A 167 1.07 24.43 1.85
C PRO A 167 2.41 24.73 1.17
N VAL A 168 2.56 25.99 0.74
CA VAL A 168 3.79 26.50 0.14
C VAL A 168 4.85 26.77 1.20
N PHE A 169 6.08 26.37 0.91
CA PHE A 169 7.28 26.73 1.66
C PHE A 169 8.33 27.30 0.72
N ASP A 170 9.19 28.15 1.23
CA ASP A 170 10.37 28.68 0.54
C ASP A 170 11.67 28.13 1.15
N GLY A 171 12.81 28.49 0.55
CA GLY A 171 14.13 28.13 1.04
C GLY A 171 14.54 26.68 0.79
N THR A 172 13.82 25.95 -0.07
CA THR A 172 14.15 24.55 -0.43
C THR A 172 14.96 24.49 -1.71
N ALA A 173 16.21 24.03 -1.61
CA ALA A 173 17.02 23.68 -2.77
C ALA A 173 16.56 22.33 -3.35
N VAL A 174 16.33 22.29 -4.67
CA VAL A 174 15.86 21.08 -5.35
C VAL A 174 16.92 20.61 -6.33
N ARG A 175 17.25 19.31 -6.25
CA ARG A 175 18.11 18.62 -7.22
C ARG A 175 17.34 17.50 -7.88
N TYR A 176 17.33 17.48 -9.22
CA TYR A 176 16.69 16.43 -10.00
C TYR A 176 17.70 15.34 -10.37
N TYR A 177 17.31 14.09 -10.17
CA TYR A 177 18.04 12.90 -10.60
C TYR A 177 17.25 12.18 -11.69
N PRO A 178 17.80 12.00 -12.89
CA PRO A 178 17.08 11.37 -14.00
C PRO A 178 16.88 9.86 -13.80
N VAL A 179 17.79 9.20 -13.06
CA VAL A 179 17.81 7.74 -12.82
C VAL A 179 18.38 7.43 -11.44
N GLY A 180 18.06 6.23 -10.92
CA GLY A 180 18.41 5.83 -9.56
C GLY A 180 19.90 5.59 -9.32
N ASP A 181 20.64 5.14 -10.30
CA ASP A 181 22.08 4.92 -10.21
C ASP A 181 22.88 6.24 -10.05
N VAL A 182 22.39 7.34 -10.63
CA VAL A 182 22.96 8.67 -10.41
C VAL A 182 22.57 9.22 -9.02
N MET A 183 21.39 8.88 -8.51
CA MET A 183 20.91 9.31 -7.20
C MET A 183 21.60 8.57 -6.05
N LEU A 184 21.86 7.28 -6.19
CA LEU A 184 22.31 6.41 -5.10
C LEU A 184 23.60 6.89 -4.40
N PRO A 185 24.66 7.32 -5.10
CA PRO A 185 25.89 7.81 -4.46
C PRO A 185 25.63 8.99 -3.51
N ASP A 186 24.82 9.96 -3.92
CA ASP A 186 24.48 11.12 -3.10
C ASP A 186 23.61 10.70 -1.90
N MET A 187 22.61 9.86 -2.11
CA MET A 187 21.79 9.30 -1.06
C MET A 187 22.64 8.58 0.00
N LEU A 188 23.59 7.76 -0.41
CA LEU A 188 24.50 7.06 0.52
C LEU A 188 25.42 8.03 1.26
N ALA A 189 25.86 9.12 0.61
CA ALA A 189 26.68 10.15 1.25
C ALA A 189 25.89 10.87 2.35
N ASP A 190 24.66 11.29 2.03
CA ASP A 190 23.77 11.99 2.98
C ASP A 190 23.38 11.07 4.15
N LEU A 191 23.09 9.79 3.89
CA LEU A 191 22.83 8.81 4.95
C LEU A 191 24.03 8.64 5.89
N ARG A 192 25.25 8.62 5.36
CA ARG A 192 26.47 8.54 6.18
C ARG A 192 26.68 9.81 7.01
N ALA A 193 26.28 10.97 6.49
CA ALA A 193 26.40 12.26 7.17
C ALA A 193 25.36 12.48 8.27
N ALA A 194 24.26 11.72 8.31
CA ALA A 194 23.18 11.86 9.27
C ALA A 194 23.65 11.92 10.72
N GLN A 195 23.07 12.84 11.52
CA GLN A 195 23.43 13.12 12.90
C GLN A 195 22.30 12.81 13.91
N HIS A 196 21.04 12.87 13.50
CA HIS A 196 19.89 12.81 14.40
C HIS A 196 18.88 11.73 14.04
N SER A 197 18.42 11.71 12.79
CA SER A 197 17.32 10.83 12.39
C SER A 197 17.38 10.43 10.92
N ILE A 198 16.90 9.22 10.63
CA ILE A 198 16.68 8.72 9.25
C ILE A 198 15.32 8.05 9.19
N PHE A 199 14.42 8.58 8.36
CA PHE A 199 13.10 8.02 8.13
C PHE A 199 12.97 7.55 6.68
N VAL A 200 12.61 6.28 6.50
CA VAL A 200 12.50 5.64 5.20
C VAL A 200 11.10 5.09 5.04
N GLU A 201 10.44 5.46 3.95
CA GLU A 201 9.15 4.94 3.52
C GLU A 201 9.28 4.50 2.06
N SER A 202 9.01 3.23 1.76
CA SER A 202 9.13 2.70 0.39
C SER A 202 8.06 1.67 0.08
N PHE A 203 7.57 1.67 -1.16
CA PHE A 203 6.64 0.64 -1.59
C PHE A 203 7.34 -0.71 -1.79
N ILE A 204 8.52 -0.70 -2.43
CA ILE A 204 9.33 -1.90 -2.65
C ILE A 204 10.68 -1.74 -1.96
N ILE A 205 11.06 -2.76 -1.21
CA ILE A 205 12.42 -3.01 -0.76
C ILE A 205 12.81 -4.39 -1.28
N GLY A 206 13.90 -4.48 -2.04
CA GLY A 206 14.43 -5.73 -2.58
C GLY A 206 15.81 -6.03 -2.00
N MET A 207 16.00 -7.29 -1.59
CA MET A 207 17.33 -7.75 -1.12
C MET A 207 18.30 -7.73 -2.31
N GLY A 208 19.29 -6.85 -2.25
CA GLY A 208 20.26 -6.66 -3.31
C GLY A 208 21.36 -5.68 -2.92
N GLU A 209 22.08 -5.17 -3.91
CA GLU A 209 23.21 -4.25 -3.70
C GLU A 209 22.75 -2.87 -3.18
N MET A 210 21.70 -2.30 -3.80
CA MET A 210 21.19 -1.00 -3.39
C MET A 210 20.72 -1.02 -1.93
N TRP A 211 19.81 -1.92 -1.61
CA TRP A 211 19.28 -2.01 -0.26
C TRP A 211 20.33 -2.47 0.75
N GLY A 212 21.23 -3.38 0.37
CA GLY A 212 22.31 -3.86 1.24
C GLY A 212 23.22 -2.72 1.72
N GLN A 213 23.59 -1.80 0.83
CA GLN A 213 24.38 -0.61 1.18
C GLN A 213 23.61 0.34 2.10
N ILE A 214 22.34 0.60 1.81
CA ILE A 214 21.48 1.46 2.62
C ILE A 214 21.28 0.82 4.00
N HIS A 215 20.87 -0.44 4.07
CA HIS A 215 20.61 -1.15 5.33
C HIS A 215 21.84 -1.17 6.25
N GLU A 216 23.01 -1.41 5.71
CA GLU A 216 24.25 -1.39 6.50
C GLU A 216 24.51 -0.01 7.13
N ILE A 217 24.22 1.09 6.43
CA ILE A 217 24.33 2.44 6.99
C ILE A 217 23.26 2.63 8.06
N LEU A 218 22.00 2.26 7.80
CA LEU A 218 20.91 2.38 8.76
C LEU A 218 21.23 1.64 10.06
N ARG A 219 21.74 0.40 9.97
CA ARG A 219 22.16 -0.41 11.11
C ARG A 219 23.25 0.27 11.94
N ARG A 220 24.29 0.81 11.28
CA ARG A 220 25.36 1.56 11.95
C ARG A 220 24.84 2.80 12.65
N LYS A 221 23.96 3.56 11.99
CA LYS A 221 23.37 4.79 12.55
C LYS A 221 22.44 4.48 13.73
N ALA A 222 21.65 3.41 13.66
CA ALA A 222 20.84 2.94 14.78
C ALA A 222 21.71 2.53 15.98
N ALA A 223 22.83 1.81 15.75
CA ALA A 223 23.79 1.46 16.79
C ALA A 223 24.49 2.67 17.43
N GLN A 224 24.58 3.80 16.71
CA GLN A 224 25.07 5.09 17.21
C GLN A 224 24.01 5.87 18.00
N GLY A 225 22.77 5.37 18.09
CA GLY A 225 21.67 5.99 18.84
C GLY A 225 20.81 6.95 18.05
N LEU A 226 20.95 7.04 16.72
CA LEU A 226 20.06 7.85 15.89
C LEU A 226 18.65 7.23 15.85
N ASP A 227 17.64 8.08 15.67
CA ASP A 227 16.26 7.61 15.45
C ASP A 227 16.11 7.13 13.99
N VAL A 228 16.25 5.83 13.79
CA VAL A 228 16.11 5.20 12.47
C VAL A 228 14.78 4.49 12.37
N ARG A 229 13.96 4.89 11.38
CA ARG A 229 12.63 4.30 11.14
C ARG A 229 12.49 3.86 9.69
N VAL A 230 11.92 2.66 9.51
CA VAL A 230 11.65 2.10 8.17
C VAL A 230 10.20 1.63 8.10
N ILE A 231 9.48 2.12 7.10
CA ILE A 231 8.14 1.64 6.74
C ILE A 231 8.21 1.14 5.31
N TYR A 232 7.65 -0.05 5.05
CA TYR A 232 7.50 -0.57 3.70
C TYR A 232 6.12 -1.19 3.50
N ASP A 233 5.65 -1.23 2.25
CA ASP A 233 4.39 -1.89 1.92
C ASP A 233 4.58 -3.40 1.85
N ASP A 234 3.77 -4.14 2.59
CA ASP A 234 3.89 -5.60 2.68
C ASP A 234 3.64 -6.29 1.33
N ALA A 235 2.71 -5.76 0.50
CA ALA A 235 2.41 -6.35 -0.81
C ALA A 235 3.53 -6.09 -1.83
N GLY A 236 4.14 -4.90 -1.79
CA GLY A 236 5.27 -4.56 -2.65
C GLY A 236 6.52 -5.38 -2.36
N CYS A 237 6.64 -5.90 -1.13
CA CYS A 237 7.79 -6.66 -0.67
C CYS A 237 7.53 -8.15 -0.50
N LEU A 238 6.33 -8.65 -0.78
CA LEU A 238 5.87 -10.00 -0.43
C LEU A 238 6.77 -11.13 -0.95
N SER A 239 7.32 -10.98 -2.15
CA SER A 239 8.23 -11.95 -2.78
C SER A 239 9.72 -11.60 -2.63
N LEU A 240 10.04 -10.40 -2.15
CA LEU A 240 11.39 -9.84 -2.13
C LEU A 240 12.03 -9.88 -0.75
N LEU A 241 11.22 -9.87 0.32
CA LEU A 241 11.69 -9.89 1.70
C LEU A 241 11.25 -11.15 2.45
N PRO A 242 12.02 -11.60 3.45
CA PRO A 242 11.59 -12.64 4.37
C PRO A 242 10.36 -12.22 5.17
N HIS A 243 9.45 -13.16 5.49
CA HIS A 243 8.24 -12.87 6.25
C HIS A 243 8.46 -12.23 7.64
N ASN A 244 9.64 -12.45 8.23
CA ASN A 244 10.04 -11.89 9.52
C ASN A 244 10.96 -10.68 9.39
N TYR A 245 10.95 -9.99 8.23
CA TYR A 245 11.93 -8.92 7.95
C TYR A 245 11.82 -7.73 8.91
N VAL A 246 10.61 -7.39 9.36
CA VAL A 246 10.39 -6.39 10.42
C VAL A 246 11.17 -6.74 11.70
N ASP A 247 11.18 -8.02 12.09
CA ASP A 247 11.87 -8.46 13.30
C ASP A 247 13.38 -8.44 13.11
N LEU A 248 13.88 -8.71 11.90
CA LEU A 248 15.29 -8.57 11.56
C LEU A 248 15.76 -7.10 11.65
N LEU A 249 15.00 -6.17 11.07
CA LEU A 249 15.29 -4.74 11.18
C LEU A 249 15.28 -4.25 12.64
N ARG A 250 14.33 -4.75 13.44
CA ARG A 250 14.26 -4.41 14.87
C ARG A 250 15.42 -4.97 15.67
N ALA A 251 15.91 -6.16 15.34
CA ALA A 251 17.12 -6.73 15.94
C ALA A 251 18.36 -5.88 15.65
N ASP A 252 18.38 -5.18 14.50
CA ASP A 252 19.43 -4.20 14.15
C ASP A 252 19.23 -2.82 14.80
N GLY A 253 18.26 -2.66 15.72
CA GLY A 253 17.97 -1.41 16.41
C GLY A 253 17.11 -0.42 15.59
N ILE A 254 16.61 -0.82 14.43
CA ILE A 254 15.80 -0.01 13.54
C ILE A 254 14.32 -0.15 13.91
N ARG A 255 13.59 0.96 14.08
CA ARG A 255 12.13 0.92 14.28
C ARG A 255 11.43 0.62 12.96
N ALA A 256 11.03 -0.63 12.75
CA ALA A 256 10.44 -1.08 11.49
C ALA A 256 8.96 -1.43 11.62
N PHE A 257 8.22 -1.16 10.52
CA PHE A 257 6.83 -1.49 10.39
C PHE A 257 6.49 -1.87 8.94
N SER A 258 5.72 -2.95 8.73
CA SER A 258 5.15 -3.28 7.42
C SER A 258 3.74 -2.74 7.30
N PHE A 259 3.50 -1.90 6.29
CA PHE A 259 2.19 -1.29 6.04
C PHE A 259 1.22 -2.31 5.43
N ASN A 260 0.02 -2.34 5.96
CA ASN A 260 -1.13 -3.13 5.48
C ASN A 260 -0.77 -4.58 5.12
N ARG A 261 -0.40 -5.34 6.14
CA ARG A 261 0.08 -6.72 6.05
C ARG A 261 -0.81 -7.59 5.17
N CYS A 262 -0.22 -8.27 4.21
CA CYS A 262 -0.89 -9.21 3.32
C CYS A 262 -1.20 -10.51 4.06
N VAL A 263 -2.43 -10.65 4.52
CA VAL A 263 -2.93 -11.91 5.08
C VAL A 263 -3.77 -12.57 4.00
N PRO A 264 -3.58 -13.87 3.69
CA PRO A 264 -4.35 -14.59 2.67
C PRO A 264 -5.79 -14.89 3.12
N VAL A 265 -6.49 -13.87 3.59
CA VAL A 265 -7.89 -13.89 4.05
C VAL A 265 -8.65 -12.80 3.29
N LEU A 266 -9.99 -12.92 3.23
CA LEU A 266 -10.88 -11.85 2.74
C LEU A 266 -10.67 -10.56 3.53
N ASN A 267 -9.77 -9.70 3.05
CA ASN A 267 -9.49 -8.43 3.67
C ASN A 267 -9.94 -7.29 2.74
N LEU A 268 -11.02 -6.60 3.12
CA LEU A 268 -11.60 -5.48 2.37
C LEU A 268 -10.65 -4.28 2.22
N VAL A 269 -9.64 -4.19 3.08
CA VAL A 269 -8.66 -3.08 3.14
C VAL A 269 -7.40 -3.38 2.33
N MET A 270 -7.24 -4.60 1.79
CA MET A 270 -6.00 -5.07 1.18
C MET A 270 -5.55 -4.26 -0.06
N ASN A 271 -6.47 -3.56 -0.71
CA ASN A 271 -6.18 -2.73 -1.88
C ASN A 271 -5.61 -1.34 -1.54
N ASN A 272 -5.65 -0.93 -0.26
CA ASN A 272 -5.02 0.31 0.17
C ASN A 272 -3.54 0.03 0.38
N ARG A 273 -2.70 0.59 -0.50
CA ARG A 273 -1.25 0.39 -0.52
C ARG A 273 -0.54 1.72 -0.33
N ASP A 274 0.62 1.66 0.30
CA ASP A 274 1.50 2.80 0.43
C ASP A 274 2.50 2.81 -0.72
N HIS A 275 2.20 3.57 -1.77
CA HIS A 275 3.04 3.62 -2.98
C HIS A 275 4.05 4.76 -2.96
N ARG A 276 4.28 5.39 -1.79
CA ARG A 276 5.23 6.48 -1.63
C ARG A 276 6.65 5.96 -1.52
N LYS A 277 7.62 6.77 -1.94
CA LYS A 277 9.06 6.55 -1.78
C LYS A 277 9.60 7.84 -1.21
N ILE A 278 9.87 7.84 0.07
CA ILE A 278 10.30 9.01 0.83
C ILE A 278 11.45 8.59 1.74
N MET A 279 12.52 9.36 1.73
CA MET A 279 13.60 9.25 2.70
C MET A 279 13.87 10.63 3.25
N VAL A 280 13.84 10.78 4.57
CA VAL A 280 14.11 12.04 5.25
C VAL A 280 15.29 11.85 6.18
N ILE A 281 16.28 12.73 6.08
CA ILE A 281 17.52 12.70 6.86
C ILE A 281 17.60 13.99 7.65
N ASP A 282 17.66 13.87 8.97
CA ASP A 282 17.78 14.96 9.95
C ASP A 282 16.71 16.07 9.81
N GLY A 283 15.60 15.79 9.12
CA GLY A 283 14.56 16.77 8.81
C GLY A 283 15.00 17.87 7.83
N GLN A 284 16.19 17.75 7.23
CA GLN A 284 16.78 18.75 6.34
C GLN A 284 16.90 18.29 4.89
N ILE A 285 17.20 17.02 4.66
CA ILE A 285 17.34 16.45 3.32
C ILE A 285 16.22 15.43 3.11
N ALA A 286 15.56 15.52 1.94
CA ALA A 286 14.54 14.56 1.57
C ALA A 286 14.74 14.05 0.14
N PHE A 287 14.70 12.72 -0.03
CA PHE A 287 14.61 12.08 -1.34
C PHE A 287 13.18 11.60 -1.56
N THR A 288 12.61 11.92 -2.71
CA THR A 288 11.28 11.44 -3.11
C THR A 288 11.19 11.30 -4.62
N GLY A 289 10.33 10.42 -5.10
CA GLY A 289 10.16 10.19 -6.55
C GLY A 289 9.60 8.81 -6.87
N GLY A 290 9.98 8.30 -8.05
CA GLY A 290 9.54 6.99 -8.55
C GLY A 290 10.44 5.81 -8.17
N VAL A 291 11.65 6.06 -7.67
CA VAL A 291 12.66 5.04 -7.39
C VAL A 291 12.33 4.30 -6.08
N ASN A 292 12.17 2.97 -6.15
CA ASN A 292 12.11 2.11 -4.98
C ASN A 292 13.54 1.68 -4.56
N LEU A 293 13.64 0.94 -3.46
CA LEU A 293 14.92 0.51 -2.90
C LEU A 293 15.24 -0.94 -3.33
N ALA A 294 15.48 -1.13 -4.63
CA ALA A 294 15.81 -2.42 -5.25
C ALA A 294 16.73 -2.22 -6.46
N ASP A 295 17.49 -3.26 -6.80
CA ASP A 295 18.56 -3.22 -7.81
C ASP A 295 18.07 -2.88 -9.20
N GLU A 296 16.83 -3.21 -9.55
CA GLU A 296 16.18 -2.85 -10.82
C GLU A 296 16.13 -1.33 -11.07
N TYR A 297 16.19 -0.51 -9.99
CA TYR A 297 16.18 0.95 -10.08
C TYR A 297 17.59 1.57 -10.24
N ILE A 298 18.63 0.74 -10.16
CA ILE A 298 20.03 1.14 -10.37
C ILE A 298 20.69 0.36 -11.50
N ASN A 299 19.89 -0.11 -12.46
CA ASN A 299 20.33 -0.83 -13.66
C ASN A 299 21.15 -2.11 -13.37
N LYS A 300 20.77 -2.88 -12.33
CA LYS A 300 21.39 -4.14 -11.92
C LYS A 300 20.41 -5.29 -11.79
#